data_06e51a0e2da9a81804f7c8fcff31c9af
#
_entry.id   06e51a0e2da9a81804f7c8fcff31c9af
#
_cell.length_a   1.000
_cell.length_b   1.000
_cell.length_c   1.000
_cell.angle_alpha   90.00
_cell.angle_beta   90.00
_cell.angle_gamma   90.00
#
_symmetry.space_group_name_H-M   'P 1'
#
loop_
_entity.id
_entity.type
_entity.pdbx_description
1 polymer ?
#
loop_
_entity_poly.entity_id
_entity_poly.type
_entity_poly.pdbx_seq_one_letter_code
_entity_poly.pdbx_strand_id
1 'polypeptide(L)'
;MSDAGIQAPGDKATLHYPGGTAEFPILRGAEGASAIDMASLTRQTGLTSLDYGFVNTASTKSAITYIDGDAGILRYRGYPIEQLATGSTYLEVAWLLMYGELPTPSELSDFDERIRRHTLIHEDIKHFFSALPHTAHPMSVLSSAVS
;
A
#
# COMPACT_ATOMS: atom_id res chain seq x y z
N MET A 1 -0.32 -9.99 10.89
CA MET A 1 -1.08 -8.89 10.26
C MET A 1 -2.41 -9.50 9.84
N SER A 2 -3.47 -9.20 10.57
CA SER A 2 -4.80 -9.76 10.30
C SER A 2 -5.37 -9.11 9.04
N ASP A 3 -5.91 -9.93 8.17
CA ASP A 3 -6.59 -9.60 6.90
C ASP A 3 -7.97 -8.93 7.18
N ALA A 4 -7.99 -8.00 8.14
CA ALA A 4 -9.18 -7.35 8.62
C ALA A 4 -9.65 -6.29 7.61
N GLY A 5 -10.64 -6.62 6.84
CA GLY A 5 -11.35 -5.67 5.97
C GLY A 5 -11.85 -6.21 4.64
N ILE A 6 -11.48 -7.42 4.25
CA ILE A 6 -11.98 -8.01 3.01
C ILE A 6 -12.86 -9.20 3.38
N GLN A 7 -14.16 -8.99 3.42
CA GLN A 7 -15.10 -10.11 3.55
C GLN A 7 -15.24 -10.81 2.19
N ALA A 8 -14.79 -12.05 2.14
CA ALA A 8 -15.48 -13.09 1.42
C ALA A 8 -16.13 -13.95 2.51
N PRO A 9 -17.29 -14.49 2.43
CA PRO A 9 -17.71 -15.39 1.39
C PRO A 9 -19.22 -15.30 1.06
N GLY A 10 -19.54 -15.57 -0.15
CA GLY A 10 -20.90 -15.82 -0.59
C GLY A 10 -21.16 -15.33 -2.01
N ASP A 11 -20.74 -14.12 -2.33
CA ASP A 11 -21.02 -13.56 -3.64
C ASP A 11 -19.99 -14.05 -4.65
N LYS A 12 -20.46 -14.58 -5.75
CA LYS A 12 -19.64 -15.07 -6.85
C LYS A 12 -20.07 -14.42 -8.15
N ALA A 13 -19.13 -14.09 -8.99
CA ALA A 13 -19.36 -13.76 -10.39
C ALA A 13 -19.27 -15.03 -11.21
N THR A 14 -20.21 -15.22 -12.12
CA THR A 14 -20.25 -16.38 -13.00
C THR A 14 -19.87 -15.96 -14.42
N LEU A 15 -18.82 -16.58 -14.96
CA LEU A 15 -18.38 -16.39 -16.33
C LEU A 15 -18.86 -17.56 -17.19
N HIS A 16 -19.66 -17.26 -18.21
CA HIS A 16 -20.01 -18.23 -19.26
C HIS A 16 -19.05 -18.06 -20.44
N TYR A 17 -18.46 -19.14 -20.90
CA TYR A 17 -17.51 -19.14 -22.02
C TYR A 17 -17.72 -20.39 -22.90
N PRO A 18 -17.19 -20.46 -24.13
CA PRO A 18 -17.42 -21.60 -25.02
C PRO A 18 -17.06 -22.98 -24.47
N GLY A 19 -16.20 -23.05 -23.46
CA GLY A 19 -15.79 -24.29 -22.77
C GLY A 19 -16.64 -24.66 -21.54
N GLY A 20 -17.61 -23.83 -21.13
CA GLY A 20 -18.43 -24.08 -19.94
C GLY A 20 -18.72 -22.86 -19.10
N THR A 21 -18.71 -23.05 -17.78
CA THR A 21 -19.00 -22.00 -16.80
C THR A 21 -17.96 -22.06 -15.69
N ALA A 22 -17.45 -20.90 -15.27
CA ALA A 22 -16.52 -20.76 -14.15
C ALA A 22 -17.03 -19.72 -13.16
N GLU A 23 -16.75 -19.91 -11.87
CA GLU A 23 -17.14 -19.01 -10.78
C GLU A 23 -15.92 -18.38 -10.16
N PHE A 24 -16.02 -17.09 -9.85
CA PHE A 24 -14.94 -16.30 -9.26
C PHE A 24 -15.45 -15.56 -8.03
N PRO A 25 -14.69 -15.54 -6.93
CA PRO A 25 -15.06 -14.81 -5.72
C PRO A 25 -15.17 -13.30 -6.00
N ILE A 26 -16.18 -12.66 -5.39
CA ILE A 26 -16.26 -11.21 -5.34
C ILE A 26 -15.65 -10.75 -4.02
N LEU A 27 -14.64 -9.90 -4.11
CA LEU A 27 -13.97 -9.27 -2.97
C LEU A 27 -14.57 -7.88 -2.74
N ARG A 28 -15.02 -7.65 -1.51
CA ARG A 28 -15.57 -6.34 -1.11
C ARG A 28 -14.56 -5.65 -0.21
N GLY A 29 -14.13 -4.45 -0.58
CA GLY A 29 -13.39 -3.56 0.31
C GLY A 29 -14.31 -2.93 1.36
N ALA A 30 -13.74 -2.35 2.40
CA ALA A 30 -14.48 -1.54 3.36
C ALA A 30 -15.05 -0.28 2.67
N GLU A 31 -14.35 0.23 1.70
CA GLU A 31 -14.74 1.37 0.84
C GLU A 31 -14.37 1.05 -0.61
N GLY A 32 -15.03 1.74 -1.56
CA GLY A 32 -14.77 1.63 -2.99
C GLY A 32 -15.49 0.50 -3.71
N ALA A 33 -15.09 0.26 -4.95
CA ALA A 33 -15.69 -0.77 -5.80
C ALA A 33 -15.30 -2.18 -5.34
N SER A 34 -16.24 -3.12 -5.48
CA SER A 34 -15.96 -4.55 -5.32
C SER A 34 -15.13 -5.05 -6.51
N ALA A 35 -14.26 -6.03 -6.27
CA ALA A 35 -13.43 -6.64 -7.31
C ALA A 35 -13.76 -8.12 -7.49
N ILE A 36 -13.62 -8.62 -8.71
CA ILE A 36 -13.71 -10.06 -9.01
C ILE A 36 -12.29 -10.63 -8.91
N ASP A 37 -12.09 -11.64 -8.09
CA ASP A 37 -10.80 -12.33 -7.98
C ASP A 37 -10.60 -13.27 -9.17
N MET A 38 -9.84 -12.81 -10.17
CA MET A 38 -9.55 -13.53 -11.40
C MET A 38 -8.29 -14.41 -11.33
N ALA A 39 -7.68 -14.60 -10.16
CA ALA A 39 -6.42 -15.35 -10.02
C ALA A 39 -6.50 -16.79 -10.58
N SER A 40 -7.67 -17.40 -10.56
CA SER A 40 -7.89 -18.76 -11.07
C SER A 40 -8.39 -18.84 -12.52
N LEU A 41 -8.57 -17.72 -13.21
CA LEU A 41 -9.19 -17.65 -14.54
C LEU A 41 -8.54 -18.61 -15.55
N THR A 42 -7.24 -18.46 -15.77
CA THR A 42 -6.52 -19.26 -16.76
C THR A 42 -6.55 -20.75 -16.42
N ARG A 43 -6.40 -21.09 -15.14
CA ARG A 43 -6.45 -22.48 -14.70
C ARG A 43 -7.80 -23.14 -14.91
N GLN A 44 -8.90 -22.40 -14.70
CA GLN A 44 -10.26 -22.94 -14.83
C GLN A 44 -10.76 -22.95 -16.27
N THR A 45 -10.37 -21.99 -17.08
CA THR A 45 -11.00 -21.73 -18.39
C THR A 45 -10.04 -21.81 -19.57
N GLY A 46 -8.72 -21.76 -19.33
CA GLY A 46 -7.72 -21.58 -20.39
C GLY A 46 -7.66 -20.15 -20.97
N LEU A 47 -8.53 -19.25 -20.48
CA LEU A 47 -8.58 -17.85 -20.92
C LEU A 47 -7.72 -16.97 -20.03
N THR A 48 -7.33 -15.80 -20.55
CA THR A 48 -6.69 -14.72 -19.78
C THR A 48 -7.50 -13.43 -19.93
N SER A 49 -7.43 -12.54 -18.98
CA SER A 49 -8.02 -11.20 -19.08
C SER A 49 -7.10 -10.27 -19.86
N LEU A 50 -7.66 -9.36 -20.65
CA LEU A 50 -6.94 -8.29 -21.30
C LEU A 50 -7.55 -6.96 -20.87
N ASP A 51 -6.75 -6.13 -20.21
CA ASP A 51 -7.16 -4.81 -19.75
C ASP A 51 -6.01 -3.82 -20.05
N TYR A 52 -6.22 -3.01 -21.08
CA TYR A 52 -5.22 -2.03 -21.50
C TYR A 52 -5.10 -0.90 -20.46
N GLY A 53 -3.92 -0.77 -19.88
CA GLY A 53 -3.62 0.28 -18.89
C GLY A 53 -4.27 0.06 -17.53
N PHE A 54 -4.75 -1.13 -17.24
CA PHE A 54 -5.39 -1.49 -15.96
C PHE A 54 -6.60 -0.62 -15.58
N VAL A 55 -7.40 -0.21 -16.58
CA VAL A 55 -8.55 0.69 -16.39
C VAL A 55 -9.62 0.08 -15.48
N ASN A 56 -9.82 -1.26 -15.57
CA ASN A 56 -10.79 -2.00 -14.77
C ASN A 56 -10.15 -3.04 -13.85
N THR A 57 -8.85 -2.94 -13.61
CA THR A 57 -8.12 -3.94 -12.82
C THR A 57 -7.68 -3.37 -11.47
N ALA A 58 -8.19 -3.95 -10.39
CA ALA A 58 -7.65 -3.72 -9.06
C ALA A 58 -6.32 -4.48 -8.94
N SER A 59 -5.19 -3.77 -8.95
CA SER A 59 -3.85 -4.35 -8.99
C SER A 59 -3.38 -4.88 -7.64
N THR A 60 -3.96 -4.42 -6.53
CA THR A 60 -3.55 -4.82 -5.17
C THR A 60 -4.67 -4.61 -4.16
N LYS A 61 -4.49 -5.24 -2.99
CA LYS A 61 -5.30 -5.01 -1.80
C LYS A 61 -4.48 -4.15 -0.83
N SER A 62 -5.09 -3.13 -0.26
CA SER A 62 -4.44 -2.28 0.73
C SER A 62 -5.32 -2.13 1.97
N ALA A 63 -4.74 -2.36 3.15
CA ALA A 63 -5.34 -2.02 4.44
C ALA A 63 -4.80 -0.67 4.97
N ILE A 64 -3.95 0.01 4.20
CA ILE A 64 -3.24 1.21 4.64
C ILE A 64 -3.90 2.46 4.08
N THR A 65 -4.20 2.46 2.78
CA THR A 65 -4.63 3.66 2.07
C THR A 65 -5.89 3.39 1.26
N TYR A 66 -6.84 4.30 1.32
CA TYR A 66 -7.95 4.42 0.39
C TYR A 66 -7.84 5.75 -0.36
N ILE A 67 -7.99 5.70 -1.68
CA ILE A 67 -7.97 6.87 -2.56
C ILE A 67 -9.16 6.81 -3.50
N ASP A 68 -9.91 7.90 -3.55
CA ASP A 68 -10.91 8.17 -4.58
C ASP A 68 -10.52 9.51 -5.23
N GLY A 69 -9.91 9.42 -6.41
CA GLY A 69 -9.42 10.59 -7.15
C GLY A 69 -10.55 11.47 -7.70
N ASP A 70 -11.68 10.88 -8.04
CA ASP A 70 -12.84 11.60 -8.60
C ASP A 70 -13.55 12.40 -7.51
N ALA A 71 -13.71 11.81 -6.32
CA ALA A 71 -14.31 12.48 -5.17
C ALA A 71 -13.29 13.31 -4.36
N GLY A 72 -11.98 13.20 -4.65
CA GLY A 72 -10.93 13.90 -3.90
C GLY A 72 -10.76 13.36 -2.48
N ILE A 73 -11.00 12.09 -2.25
CA ILE A 73 -10.93 11.46 -0.92
C ILE A 73 -9.61 10.69 -0.77
N LEU A 74 -8.90 10.96 0.32
CA LEU A 74 -7.73 10.19 0.76
C LEU A 74 -7.89 9.83 2.24
N ARG A 75 -7.68 8.55 2.55
CA ARG A 75 -7.67 8.06 3.94
C ARG A 75 -6.44 7.20 4.20
N TYR A 76 -5.87 7.36 5.38
CA TYR A 76 -4.84 6.47 5.92
C TYR A 76 -5.40 5.69 7.10
N ARG A 77 -5.42 4.36 6.99
CA ARG A 77 -6.00 3.47 8.03
C ARG A 77 -7.42 3.88 8.46
N GLY A 78 -8.22 4.45 7.52
CA GLY A 78 -9.56 4.95 7.77
C GLY A 78 -9.66 6.41 8.24
N TYR A 79 -8.55 7.04 8.62
CA TYR A 79 -8.52 8.45 9.01
C TYR A 79 -8.48 9.36 7.77
N PRO A 80 -9.38 10.36 7.65
CA PRO A 80 -9.33 11.35 6.58
C PRO A 80 -8.01 12.13 6.62
N ILE A 81 -7.43 12.40 5.44
CA ILE A 81 -6.14 13.09 5.35
C ILE A 81 -6.18 14.49 5.95
N GLU A 82 -7.31 15.19 5.87
CA GLU A 82 -7.49 16.53 6.41
C GLU A 82 -7.34 16.56 7.94
N GLN A 83 -7.80 15.50 8.61
CA GLN A 83 -7.64 15.38 10.08
C GLN A 83 -6.19 15.10 10.44
N LEU A 84 -5.53 14.22 9.71
CA LEU A 84 -4.12 13.91 9.96
C LEU A 84 -3.20 15.09 9.65
N ALA A 85 -3.47 15.81 8.56
CA ALA A 85 -2.65 16.97 8.16
C ALA A 85 -2.72 18.15 9.16
N THR A 86 -3.84 18.32 9.83
CA THR A 86 -4.04 19.42 10.78
C THR A 86 -3.82 19.04 12.23
N GLY A 87 -4.08 17.77 12.59
CA GLY A 87 -4.11 17.31 13.97
C GLY A 87 -2.97 16.36 14.37
N SER A 88 -2.12 15.94 13.44
CA SER A 88 -1.07 14.95 13.74
C SER A 88 0.31 15.40 13.27
N THR A 89 1.33 14.93 13.96
CA THR A 89 2.73 15.10 13.57
C THR A 89 3.13 14.01 12.56
N TYR A 90 4.27 14.23 11.88
CA TYR A 90 4.84 13.22 10.98
C TYR A 90 5.06 11.86 11.65
N LEU A 91 5.55 11.84 12.90
CA LEU A 91 5.83 10.58 13.62
C LEU A 91 4.55 9.84 14.00
N GLU A 92 3.48 10.55 14.35
CA GLU A 92 2.18 9.95 14.62
C GLU A 92 1.60 9.30 13.37
N VAL A 93 1.70 9.98 12.22
CA VAL A 93 1.24 9.41 10.94
C VAL A 93 2.12 8.23 10.50
N ALA A 94 3.43 8.31 10.68
CA ALA A 94 4.34 7.20 10.41
C ALA A 94 4.00 5.96 11.26
N TRP A 95 3.74 6.17 12.55
CA TRP A 95 3.27 5.13 13.46
C TRP A 95 1.96 4.53 13.00
N LEU A 96 0.96 5.37 12.69
CA LEU A 96 -0.35 4.94 12.19
C LEU A 96 -0.22 4.01 10.96
N LEU A 97 0.60 4.39 9.99
CA LEU A 97 0.80 3.59 8.77
C LEU A 97 1.44 2.22 9.07
N MET A 98 2.38 2.18 10.00
CA MET A 98 3.09 0.94 10.38
C MET A 98 2.26 0.03 11.28
N TYR A 99 1.59 0.57 12.28
CA TYR A 99 0.92 -0.21 13.33
C TYR A 99 -0.60 -0.26 13.21
N GLY A 100 -1.22 0.65 12.45
CA GLY A 100 -2.65 0.61 12.12
C GLY A 100 -3.54 1.51 12.97
N GLU A 101 -3.05 2.01 14.09
CA GLU A 101 -3.73 2.93 15.01
C GLU A 101 -2.82 4.09 15.39
N LEU A 102 -3.39 5.21 15.81
CA LEU A 102 -2.60 6.34 16.33
C LEU A 102 -1.92 5.95 17.65
N PRO A 103 -0.68 6.42 17.88
CA PRO A 103 0.07 6.07 19.09
C PRO A 103 -0.53 6.72 20.33
N THR A 104 -0.41 6.04 21.46
CA THR A 104 -0.56 6.67 22.76
C THR A 104 0.63 7.60 23.02
N PRO A 105 0.53 8.54 23.99
CA PRO A 105 1.65 9.44 24.30
C PRO A 105 2.95 8.72 24.68
N SER A 106 2.88 7.57 25.35
CA SER A 106 4.06 6.79 25.70
C SER A 106 4.68 6.09 24.50
N GLU A 107 3.85 5.50 23.64
CA GLU A 107 4.32 4.86 22.38
C GLU A 107 4.97 5.86 21.44
N LEU A 108 4.40 7.07 21.34
CA LEU A 108 4.98 8.15 20.55
C LEU A 108 6.34 8.57 21.10
N SER A 109 6.46 8.72 22.42
CA SER A 109 7.73 9.07 23.07
C SER A 109 8.80 8.03 22.84
N ASP A 110 8.48 6.75 23.02
CA ASP A 110 9.40 5.64 22.78
C ASP A 110 9.82 5.52 21.31
N PHE A 111 8.87 5.79 20.40
CA PHE A 111 9.13 5.78 18.97
C PHE A 111 10.05 6.93 18.54
N ASP A 112 9.79 8.15 19.02
CA ASP A 112 10.65 9.31 18.80
C ASP A 112 12.07 9.08 19.33
N GLU A 113 12.20 8.57 20.54
CA GLU A 113 13.52 8.24 21.12
C GLU A 113 14.26 7.19 20.27
N ARG A 114 13.55 6.15 19.83
CA ARG A 114 14.14 5.12 18.96
C ARG A 114 14.64 5.70 17.66
N ILE A 115 13.85 6.56 17.00
CA ILE A 115 14.25 7.20 15.75
C ILE A 115 15.48 8.10 15.99
N ARG A 116 15.47 8.92 17.03
CA ARG A 116 16.60 9.81 17.35
C ARG A 116 17.90 9.05 17.60
N ARG A 117 17.83 7.87 18.21
CA ARG A 117 19.01 7.03 18.45
C ARG A 117 19.56 6.39 17.17
N HIS A 118 18.79 6.33 16.09
CA HIS A 118 19.20 5.76 14.80
C HIS A 118 19.45 6.79 13.71
N THR A 119 19.63 8.06 14.09
CA THR A 119 19.94 9.14 13.11
C THR A 119 21.42 9.22 12.74
N LEU A 120 22.28 8.56 13.49
CA LEU A 120 23.72 8.52 13.20
C LEU A 120 24.01 7.41 12.18
N ILE A 121 24.64 7.79 11.08
CA ILE A 121 25.12 6.86 10.07
C ILE A 121 26.59 6.48 10.35
N HIS A 122 26.97 5.27 9.94
CA HIS A 122 28.36 4.82 10.08
C HIS A 122 29.31 5.71 9.27
N GLU A 123 30.50 5.98 9.81
CA GLU A 123 31.49 6.84 9.15
C GLU A 123 31.89 6.36 7.76
N ASP A 124 31.89 5.05 7.50
CA ASP A 124 32.21 4.47 6.19
C ASP A 124 31.25 4.91 5.07
N ILE A 125 30.02 5.32 5.40
CA ILE A 125 29.09 5.87 4.40
C ILE A 125 29.64 7.17 3.79
N LYS A 126 30.43 7.94 4.54
CA LYS A 126 31.09 9.14 3.97
C LYS A 126 32.05 8.77 2.85
N HIS A 127 32.75 7.64 2.94
CA HIS A 127 33.63 7.15 1.89
C HIS A 127 32.85 6.75 0.64
N PHE A 128 31.68 6.12 0.81
CA PHE A 128 30.78 5.80 -0.30
C PHE A 128 30.38 7.07 -1.09
N PHE A 129 29.92 8.11 -0.39
CA PHE A 129 29.54 9.37 -1.05
C PHE A 129 30.73 10.07 -1.69
N SER A 130 31.91 10.01 -1.07
CA SER A 130 33.13 10.65 -1.60
C SER A 130 33.64 9.97 -2.87
N ALA A 131 33.31 8.70 -3.09
CA ALA A 131 33.70 7.94 -4.27
C ALA A 131 32.80 8.19 -5.50
N LEU A 132 31.64 8.83 -5.30
CA LEU A 132 30.70 9.09 -6.38
C LEU A 132 31.08 10.35 -7.17
N PRO A 133 30.88 10.37 -8.50
CA PRO A 133 31.11 11.56 -9.31
C PRO A 133 30.23 12.74 -8.86
N HIS A 134 30.78 13.94 -8.79
CA HIS A 134 30.01 15.16 -8.47
C HIS A 134 28.90 15.46 -9.48
N THR A 135 28.97 14.88 -10.68
CA THR A 135 27.95 15.00 -11.73
C THR A 135 26.88 13.91 -11.67
N ALA A 136 26.96 12.98 -10.70
CA ALA A 136 25.97 11.92 -10.56
C ALA A 136 24.59 12.50 -10.22
N HIS A 137 23.54 11.92 -10.80
CA HIS A 137 22.17 12.36 -10.52
C HIS A 137 21.81 12.05 -9.05
N PRO A 138 21.28 13.03 -8.27
CA PRO A 138 21.02 12.85 -6.84
C PRO A 138 20.15 11.64 -6.52
N MET A 139 19.15 11.32 -7.35
CA MET A 139 18.29 10.16 -7.13
C MET A 139 19.00 8.83 -7.33
N SER A 140 19.97 8.76 -8.27
CA SER A 140 20.80 7.56 -8.46
C SER A 140 21.72 7.35 -7.26
N VAL A 141 22.29 8.44 -6.72
CA VAL A 141 23.09 8.42 -5.49
C VAL A 141 22.27 7.94 -4.31
N LEU A 142 21.08 8.50 -4.10
CA LEU A 142 20.18 8.11 -3.02
C LEU A 142 19.78 6.64 -3.14
N SER A 143 19.36 6.20 -4.33
CA SER A 143 18.99 4.79 -4.56
C SER A 143 20.13 3.83 -4.25
N SER A 144 21.35 4.17 -4.65
CA SER A 144 22.54 3.35 -4.36
C SER A 144 22.91 3.33 -2.88
N ALA A 145 22.63 4.41 -2.16
CA ALA A 145 22.97 4.52 -0.73
C ALA A 145 22.01 3.74 0.16
N VAL A 146 20.75 3.48 -0.29
CA VAL A 146 19.74 2.77 0.51
C VAL A 146 19.54 1.31 0.07
N SER A 147 20.24 0.87 -0.97
CA SER A 147 20.26 -0.52 -1.47
C SER A 147 21.26 -1.36 -0.70
#